data_5e4c4ec979796fc868b7d8cd276ddf30
#
_entry.id   5e4c4ec979796fc868b7d8cd276ddf30
#
_cell.length_a   1.000
_cell.length_b   1.000
_cell.length_c   1.000
_cell.angle_alpha   90.00
_cell.angle_beta   90.00
_cell.angle_gamma   90.00
#
_symmetry.space_group_name_H-M   'P 1'
#
loop_
_entity.id
_entity.type
_entity.pdbx_description
1 polymer ?
#
loop_
_entity_poly.entity_id
_entity_poly.type
_entity_poly.pdbx_seq_one_letter_code
_entity_poly.pdbx_strand_id
1 'polypeptide(L)'
;VASYVTDFPTPETVGVKGIVNIPHLGASTEESEDNCAVMAARQLDAYLRTGNIRNSVNYPSVEIPMGDGTRICALHANIPAVIANISGVLSGYGINIENLTNKSKGDNAYTLVETTGVLAADVAAAITEKIGALEGMHRVRII
;
A
#
# COMPACT_ATOMS: atom_id res chain seq x y z
N VAL A 1 18.24 -24.22 -30.51
CA VAL A 1 18.80 -23.12 -29.68
C VAL A 1 20.25 -23.48 -29.40
N ALA A 2 21.21 -22.58 -29.70
CA ALA A 2 22.63 -22.87 -29.54
C ALA A 2 23.08 -22.79 -28.07
N SER A 3 22.45 -21.93 -27.29
CA SER A 3 22.68 -21.78 -25.85
C SER A 3 21.49 -21.12 -25.17
N TYR A 4 21.36 -21.37 -23.86
CA TYR A 4 20.41 -20.73 -22.95
C TYR A 4 21.17 -20.04 -21.83
N VAL A 5 20.88 -18.77 -21.59
CA VAL A 5 21.50 -17.99 -20.52
C VAL A 5 20.45 -17.69 -19.46
N THR A 6 20.77 -17.96 -18.20
CA THR A 6 19.89 -17.67 -17.07
C THR A 6 20.67 -17.09 -15.90
N ASP A 7 20.08 -16.12 -15.21
CA ASP A 7 20.56 -15.56 -13.95
C ASP A 7 19.79 -16.11 -12.72
N PHE A 8 18.94 -17.13 -12.96
CA PHE A 8 18.30 -17.94 -11.93
C PHE A 8 18.77 -19.40 -12.02
N PRO A 9 20.02 -19.70 -11.62
CA PRO A 9 20.52 -21.06 -11.64
C PRO A 9 19.72 -21.96 -10.70
N THR A 10 19.36 -23.13 -11.20
CA THR A 10 18.75 -24.21 -10.42
C THR A 10 19.65 -25.45 -10.47
N PRO A 11 19.49 -26.44 -9.57
CA PRO A 11 20.25 -27.67 -9.65
C PRO A 11 20.17 -28.36 -11.01
N GLU A 12 19.04 -28.24 -11.72
CA GLU A 12 18.81 -28.82 -13.04
C GLU A 12 19.49 -28.07 -14.18
N THR A 13 19.89 -26.80 -13.97
CA THR A 13 20.56 -25.98 -15.00
C THR A 13 22.05 -25.89 -14.81
N VAL A 14 22.56 -26.20 -13.62
CA VAL A 14 23.99 -26.13 -13.34
C VAL A 14 24.75 -27.30 -13.97
N GLY A 15 25.80 -27.00 -14.71
CA GLY A 15 26.66 -27.99 -15.37
C GLY A 15 26.06 -28.61 -16.66
N VAL A 16 24.91 -28.17 -17.12
CA VAL A 16 24.29 -28.66 -18.35
C VAL A 16 24.92 -27.99 -19.56
N LYS A 17 25.34 -28.82 -20.52
CA LYS A 17 25.95 -28.32 -21.78
C LYS A 17 24.95 -27.47 -22.56
N GLY A 18 25.39 -26.26 -22.93
CA GLY A 18 24.56 -25.29 -23.65
C GLY A 18 23.74 -24.36 -22.73
N ILE A 19 23.83 -24.52 -21.41
CA ILE A 19 23.28 -23.59 -20.44
C ILE A 19 24.44 -22.80 -19.80
N VAL A 20 24.31 -21.47 -19.83
CA VAL A 20 25.23 -20.54 -19.16
C VAL A 20 24.52 -19.92 -17.97
N ASN A 21 24.95 -20.28 -16.78
CA ASN A 21 24.45 -19.71 -15.53
C ASN A 21 25.31 -18.48 -15.18
N ILE A 22 24.66 -17.35 -14.91
CA ILE A 22 25.32 -16.13 -14.46
C ILE A 22 24.72 -15.71 -13.10
N PRO A 23 25.44 -14.92 -12.30
CA PRO A 23 24.88 -14.34 -11.09
C PRO A 23 23.72 -13.38 -11.40
N HIS A 24 22.72 -13.31 -10.52
CA HIS A 24 21.60 -12.38 -10.64
C HIS A 24 22.01 -10.97 -10.17
N LEU A 25 22.67 -10.23 -11.04
CA LEU A 25 23.28 -8.93 -10.73
C LEU A 25 22.64 -7.75 -11.50
N GLY A 26 21.48 -7.94 -12.11
CA GLY A 26 20.83 -6.90 -12.91
C GLY A 26 20.50 -5.61 -12.15
N ALA A 27 20.29 -5.68 -10.84
CA ALA A 27 20.08 -4.54 -9.97
C ALA A 27 21.29 -4.16 -9.09
N SER A 28 22.45 -4.82 -9.29
CA SER A 28 23.64 -4.63 -8.45
C SER A 28 24.69 -3.74 -9.14
N THR A 29 24.24 -2.69 -9.79
CA THR A 29 25.09 -1.60 -10.28
C THR A 29 24.93 -0.40 -9.36
N GLU A 30 25.95 0.43 -9.21
CA GLU A 30 25.90 1.66 -8.40
C GLU A 30 24.68 2.53 -8.75
N GLU A 31 24.44 2.74 -10.03
CA GLU A 31 23.27 3.48 -10.52
C GLU A 31 21.94 2.82 -10.12
N SER A 32 21.83 1.49 -10.19
CA SER A 32 20.62 0.77 -9.81
C SER A 32 20.35 0.84 -8.31
N GLU A 33 21.40 0.71 -7.50
CA GLU A 33 21.31 0.79 -6.04
C GLU A 33 20.89 2.18 -5.60
N ASP A 34 21.47 3.24 -6.15
CA ASP A 34 21.11 4.62 -5.89
C ASP A 34 19.65 4.91 -6.32
N ASN A 35 19.26 4.49 -7.51
CA ASN A 35 17.88 4.67 -7.99
C ASN A 35 16.87 3.92 -7.12
N CYS A 36 17.18 2.70 -6.69
CA CYS A 36 16.31 1.93 -5.79
C CYS A 36 16.17 2.62 -4.43
N ALA A 37 17.27 3.10 -3.85
CA ALA A 37 17.25 3.82 -2.57
C ALA A 37 16.42 5.11 -2.64
N VAL A 38 16.64 5.93 -3.67
CA VAL A 38 15.88 7.17 -3.89
C VAL A 38 14.40 6.88 -4.15
N MET A 39 14.09 5.87 -4.95
CA MET A 39 12.71 5.48 -5.23
C MET A 39 12.00 5.00 -3.97
N ALA A 40 12.65 4.13 -3.18
CA ALA A 40 12.09 3.64 -1.92
C ALA A 40 11.84 4.77 -0.93
N ALA A 41 12.79 5.69 -0.77
CA ALA A 41 12.65 6.87 0.09
C ALA A 41 11.47 7.76 -0.33
N ARG A 42 11.31 8.03 -1.62
CA ARG A 42 10.20 8.83 -2.16
C ARG A 42 8.83 8.16 -1.95
N GLN A 43 8.75 6.85 -2.16
CA GLN A 43 7.51 6.09 -1.95
C GLN A 43 7.12 6.05 -0.48
N LEU A 44 8.08 5.89 0.41
CA LEU A 44 7.86 5.91 1.85
C LEU A 44 7.42 7.30 2.33
N ASP A 45 8.09 8.37 1.87
CA ASP A 45 7.70 9.76 2.18
C ASP A 45 6.29 10.06 1.69
N ALA A 46 5.95 9.67 0.47
CA ALA A 46 4.59 9.82 -0.07
C ALA A 46 3.55 9.09 0.79
N TYR A 47 3.81 7.84 1.20
CA TYR A 47 2.93 7.11 2.10
C TYR A 47 2.80 7.79 3.47
N LEU A 48 3.90 8.24 4.04
CA LEU A 48 3.89 8.88 5.36
C LEU A 48 3.15 10.22 5.36
N ARG A 49 3.28 11.02 4.30
CA ARG A 49 2.67 12.35 4.21
C ARG A 49 1.23 12.32 3.69
N THR A 50 0.95 11.43 2.76
CA THR A 50 -0.32 11.48 2.01
C THR A 50 -1.14 10.20 2.11
N GLY A 51 -0.61 9.12 2.68
CA GLY A 51 -1.25 7.81 2.65
C GLY A 51 -1.23 7.13 1.28
N ASN A 52 -0.71 7.75 0.24
CA ASN A 52 -0.65 7.14 -1.10
C ASN A 52 0.29 5.94 -1.10
N ILE A 53 -0.17 4.84 -1.68
CA ILE A 53 0.61 3.60 -1.81
C ILE A 53 0.99 3.41 -3.27
N ARG A 54 2.30 3.24 -3.52
CA ARG A 54 2.84 2.88 -4.83
C ARG A 54 3.79 1.70 -4.70
N ASN A 55 3.70 0.76 -5.63
CA ASN A 55 4.60 -0.42 -5.73
C ASN A 55 4.67 -1.30 -4.48
N SER A 56 3.65 -1.31 -3.63
CA SER A 56 3.63 -2.21 -2.48
C SER A 56 3.50 -3.68 -2.92
N VAL A 57 4.23 -4.57 -2.25
CA VAL A 57 4.13 -6.01 -2.47
C VAL A 57 2.79 -6.55 -1.97
N ASN A 58 2.32 -6.07 -0.82
CA ASN A 58 1.17 -6.63 -0.12
C ASN A 58 -0.15 -5.89 -0.37
N TYR A 59 -0.10 -4.61 -0.72
CA TYR A 59 -1.27 -3.76 -0.90
C TYR A 59 -1.38 -3.21 -2.32
N PRO A 60 -2.59 -2.88 -2.78
CA PRO A 60 -2.78 -2.28 -4.09
C PRO A 60 -2.20 -0.86 -4.13
N SER A 61 -1.79 -0.41 -5.31
CA SER A 61 -1.44 0.99 -5.51
C SER A 61 -2.71 1.84 -5.50
N VAL A 62 -2.73 2.82 -4.60
CA VAL A 62 -3.80 3.81 -4.45
C VAL A 62 -3.14 5.17 -4.33
N GLU A 63 -3.45 6.05 -5.28
CA GLU A 63 -2.95 7.41 -5.32
C GLU A 63 -4.11 8.34 -5.61
N ILE A 64 -4.37 9.25 -4.69
CA ILE A 64 -5.33 10.34 -4.87
C ILE A 64 -4.68 11.65 -4.41
N PRO A 65 -4.96 12.79 -5.06
CA PRO A 65 -4.49 14.09 -4.57
C PRO A 65 -4.93 14.33 -3.13
N MET A 66 -4.14 15.05 -2.35
CA MET A 66 -4.57 15.52 -1.03
C MET A 66 -5.63 16.59 -1.19
N GLY A 67 -6.74 16.45 -0.47
CA GLY A 67 -7.74 17.49 -0.28
C GLY A 67 -7.44 18.36 0.93
N ASP A 68 -8.35 19.26 1.26
CA ASP A 68 -8.26 20.18 2.40
C ASP A 68 -8.81 19.57 3.71
N GLY A 69 -9.41 18.39 3.63
CA GLY A 69 -10.00 17.68 4.75
C GLY A 69 -9.03 16.71 5.44
N THR A 70 -9.54 16.02 6.44
CA THR A 70 -8.80 14.92 7.10
C THR A 70 -8.83 13.68 6.22
N ARG A 71 -7.68 13.03 6.10
CA ARG A 71 -7.56 11.77 5.37
C ARG A 71 -7.44 10.60 6.33
N ILE A 72 -8.30 9.60 6.15
CA ILE A 72 -8.30 8.35 6.90
C ILE A 72 -7.76 7.25 5.99
N CYS A 73 -6.71 6.59 6.45
CA CYS A 73 -6.01 5.53 5.75
C CYS A 73 -6.26 4.21 6.48
N ALA A 74 -7.00 3.28 5.87
CA ALA A 74 -7.34 2.00 6.46
C ALA A 74 -6.75 0.84 5.66
N LEU A 75 -5.83 0.10 6.27
CA LEU A 75 -5.30 -1.16 5.78
C LEU A 75 -6.12 -2.29 6.39
N HIS A 76 -6.71 -3.15 5.57
CA HIS A 76 -7.64 -4.18 6.07
C HIS A 76 -7.67 -5.44 5.20
N ALA A 77 -8.26 -6.50 5.72
CA ALA A 77 -8.57 -7.69 4.95
C ALA A 77 -9.61 -7.39 3.86
N ASN A 78 -9.51 -8.07 2.73
CA ASN A 78 -10.47 -7.97 1.64
C ASN A 78 -11.71 -8.83 1.93
N ILE A 79 -12.53 -8.39 2.88
CA ILE A 79 -13.75 -9.07 3.33
C ILE A 79 -14.98 -8.18 3.12
N PRO A 80 -16.20 -8.75 3.07
CA PRO A 80 -17.44 -8.00 2.94
C PRO A 80 -17.67 -6.98 4.07
N ALA A 81 -18.45 -5.96 3.79
CA ALA A 81 -18.96 -4.95 4.72
C ALA A 81 -17.94 -3.97 5.33
N VAL A 82 -16.62 -4.10 5.10
CA VAL A 82 -15.63 -3.18 5.69
C VAL A 82 -15.92 -1.72 5.33
N ILE A 83 -16.18 -1.42 4.06
CA ILE A 83 -16.49 -0.04 3.62
C ILE A 83 -17.78 0.48 4.28
N ALA A 84 -18.82 -0.36 4.37
CA ALA A 84 -20.06 0.01 5.02
C ALA A 84 -19.85 0.31 6.51
N ASN A 85 -19.04 -0.50 7.19
CA ASN A 85 -18.72 -0.31 8.59
C ASN A 85 -17.88 0.98 8.82
N ILE A 86 -16.87 1.25 7.99
CA ILE A 86 -16.12 2.51 8.04
C ILE A 86 -17.06 3.70 7.85
N SER A 87 -17.91 3.67 6.81
CA SER A 87 -18.88 4.74 6.54
C SER A 87 -19.88 4.89 7.68
N GLY A 88 -20.32 3.79 8.28
CA GLY A 88 -21.21 3.80 9.46
C GLY A 88 -20.59 4.47 10.68
N VAL A 89 -19.30 4.21 10.95
CA VAL A 89 -18.57 4.91 12.02
C VAL A 89 -18.54 6.40 11.75
N LEU A 90 -18.15 6.84 10.56
CA LEU A 90 -18.08 8.26 10.20
C LEU A 90 -19.44 8.95 10.27
N SER A 91 -20.50 8.31 9.76
CA SER A 91 -21.88 8.79 9.85
C SER A 91 -22.32 8.97 11.28
N GLY A 92 -21.95 8.06 12.19
CA GLY A 92 -22.26 8.15 13.62
C GLY A 92 -21.67 9.37 14.32
N TYR A 93 -20.62 9.97 13.75
CA TYR A 93 -20.02 11.24 14.18
C TYR A 93 -20.51 12.45 13.37
N GLY A 94 -21.45 12.26 12.45
CA GLY A 94 -21.92 13.32 11.57
C GLY A 94 -20.90 13.80 10.54
N ILE A 95 -19.89 12.97 10.24
CA ILE A 95 -18.81 13.32 9.32
C ILE A 95 -19.23 12.96 7.90
N ASN A 96 -19.13 13.95 7.02
CA ASN A 96 -19.36 13.75 5.60
C ASN A 96 -18.10 13.27 4.89
N ILE A 97 -18.26 12.29 4.00
CA ILE A 97 -17.20 11.77 3.13
C ILE A 97 -17.22 12.56 1.83
N GLU A 98 -16.11 13.20 1.50
CA GLU A 98 -15.95 13.90 0.24
C GLU A 98 -15.42 12.97 -0.85
N ASN A 99 -14.46 12.14 -0.51
CA ASN A 99 -13.89 11.16 -1.41
C ASN A 99 -13.63 9.84 -0.70
N LEU A 100 -13.85 8.73 -1.38
CA LEU A 100 -13.54 7.40 -0.91
C LEU A 100 -12.99 6.57 -2.06
N THR A 101 -11.83 5.99 -1.83
CA THR A 101 -11.23 5.03 -2.76
C THR A 101 -10.88 3.76 -2.01
N ASN A 102 -11.37 2.63 -2.52
CA ASN A 102 -10.99 1.31 -2.03
C ASN A 102 -10.44 0.48 -3.17
N LYS A 103 -9.32 -0.18 -2.94
CA LYS A 103 -8.77 -1.19 -3.84
C LYS A 103 -8.31 -2.40 -3.06
N SER A 104 -8.32 -3.55 -3.72
CA SER A 104 -7.84 -4.81 -3.15
C SER A 104 -6.72 -5.45 -3.97
N LYS A 105 -5.91 -6.27 -3.32
CA LYS A 105 -4.86 -7.10 -3.92
C LYS A 105 -4.80 -8.42 -3.14
N GLY A 106 -5.37 -9.48 -3.72
CA GLY A 106 -5.54 -10.75 -3.00
C GLY A 106 -6.39 -10.57 -1.75
N ASP A 107 -5.87 -11.01 -0.61
CA ASP A 107 -6.55 -10.97 0.69
C ASP A 107 -6.46 -9.61 1.40
N ASN A 108 -5.72 -8.67 0.85
CA ASN A 108 -5.53 -7.34 1.42
C ASN A 108 -6.28 -6.27 0.64
N ALA A 109 -6.79 -5.29 1.35
CA ALA A 109 -7.42 -4.11 0.77
C ALA A 109 -6.94 -2.83 1.46
N TYR A 110 -7.02 -1.74 0.74
CA TYR A 110 -6.68 -0.42 1.24
C TYR A 110 -7.76 0.58 0.88
N THR A 111 -8.29 1.23 1.92
CA THR A 111 -9.29 2.29 1.79
C THR A 111 -8.69 3.62 2.21
N LEU A 112 -8.77 4.61 1.32
CA LEU A 112 -8.57 6.02 1.63
C LEU A 112 -9.91 6.72 1.67
N VAL A 113 -10.17 7.46 2.74
CA VAL A 113 -11.34 8.32 2.89
C VAL A 113 -10.86 9.74 3.14
N GLU A 114 -11.44 10.70 2.42
CA GLU A 114 -11.30 12.13 2.71
C GLU A 114 -12.62 12.67 3.26
N THR A 115 -12.51 13.40 4.35
CA THR A 115 -13.67 14.04 4.98
C THR A 115 -13.80 15.49 4.50
N THR A 116 -15.00 16.00 4.55
CA THR A 116 -15.21 17.44 4.36
C THR A 116 -14.70 18.19 5.58
N GLY A 117 -13.57 18.90 5.42
CA GLY A 117 -12.92 19.66 6.49
C GLY A 117 -12.04 18.82 7.43
N VAL A 118 -11.33 19.52 8.28
CA VAL A 118 -10.37 18.95 9.24
C VAL A 118 -11.08 18.53 10.51
N LEU A 119 -10.84 17.30 10.96
CA LEU A 119 -11.40 16.77 12.21
C LEU A 119 -10.67 17.30 13.44
N ALA A 120 -11.39 17.55 14.52
CA ALA A 120 -10.81 17.82 15.81
C ALA A 120 -10.01 16.59 16.31
N ALA A 121 -8.93 16.83 17.06
CA ALA A 121 -8.00 15.77 17.44
C ALA A 121 -8.64 14.64 18.28
N ASP A 122 -9.55 14.99 19.18
CA ASP A 122 -10.32 14.05 19.99
C ASP A 122 -11.25 13.19 19.16
N VAL A 123 -11.93 13.77 18.17
CA VAL A 123 -12.78 13.07 17.21
C VAL A 123 -11.95 12.14 16.33
N ALA A 124 -10.81 12.61 15.82
CA ALA A 124 -9.87 11.83 15.04
C ALA A 124 -9.36 10.60 15.81
N ALA A 125 -9.02 10.78 17.10
CA ALA A 125 -8.59 9.69 17.97
C ALA A 125 -9.70 8.66 18.18
N ALA A 126 -10.92 9.11 18.49
CA ALA A 126 -12.08 8.24 18.71
C ALA A 126 -12.45 7.43 17.44
N ILE A 127 -12.37 8.06 16.26
CA ILE A 127 -12.61 7.39 14.98
C ILE A 127 -11.52 6.36 14.69
N THR A 128 -10.25 6.70 14.94
CA THR A 128 -9.14 5.77 14.76
C THR A 128 -9.32 4.52 15.60
N GLU A 129 -9.72 4.65 16.85
CA GLU A 129 -10.00 3.54 17.76
C GLU A 129 -11.18 2.70 17.25
N LYS A 130 -12.31 3.34 16.92
CA LYS A 130 -13.52 2.62 16.48
C LYS A 130 -13.32 1.90 15.15
N ILE A 131 -12.69 2.55 14.16
CA ILE A 131 -12.39 1.90 12.89
C ILE A 131 -11.35 0.79 13.10
N GLY A 132 -10.35 1.03 13.95
CA GLY A 132 -9.34 0.02 14.28
C GLY A 132 -9.88 -1.24 14.96
N ALA A 133 -11.02 -1.13 15.64
CA ALA A 133 -11.72 -2.26 16.27
C ALA A 133 -12.64 -3.04 15.32
N LEU A 134 -12.82 -2.61 14.09
CA LEU A 134 -13.64 -3.32 13.11
C LEU A 134 -12.99 -4.65 12.70
N GLU A 135 -13.81 -5.65 12.44
CA GLU A 135 -13.33 -6.95 11.94
C GLU A 135 -12.52 -6.78 10.65
N GLY A 136 -11.41 -7.49 10.56
CA GLY A 136 -10.51 -7.47 9.42
C GLY A 136 -9.63 -6.23 9.31
N MET A 137 -9.68 -5.31 10.25
CA MET A 137 -8.83 -4.12 10.24
C MET A 137 -7.40 -4.47 10.69
N HIS A 138 -6.41 -4.11 9.86
CA HIS A 138 -5.01 -4.31 10.17
C HIS A 138 -4.38 -3.05 10.76
N ARG A 139 -4.69 -1.90 10.21
CA ARG A 139 -4.16 -0.61 10.68
C ARG A 139 -4.99 0.56 10.19
N VAL A 140 -5.17 1.56 11.04
CA VAL A 140 -5.78 2.85 10.70
C VAL A 140 -4.79 3.96 10.99
N ARG A 141 -4.73 4.94 10.10
CA ARG A 141 -4.00 6.19 10.27
C ARG A 141 -4.86 7.36 9.85
N ILE A 142 -4.69 8.48 10.53
CA ILE A 142 -5.26 9.78 10.16
C ILE A 142 -4.10 10.74 9.80
N ILE A 143 -4.28 11.48 8.72
CA ILE A 143 -3.36 12.49 8.18
C ILE A 143 -4.11 13.81 8.02
#